data_4a4cfe03c755a74c3f23cc5b680f3715
#
_entry.id   4a4cfe03c755a74c3f23cc5b680f3715
#
_cell.length_a   1.000
_cell.length_b   1.000
_cell.length_c   1.000
_cell.angle_alpha   90.00
_cell.angle_beta   90.00
_cell.angle_gamma   90.00
#
_symmetry.space_group_name_H-M   'P 1'
#
loop_
_entity.id
_entity.type
_entity.pdbx_description
1 polymer ?
#
loop_
_entity_poly.entity_id
_entity_poly.type
_entity_poly.pdbx_seq_one_letter_code
_entity_poly.pdbx_strand_id
1 'polypeptide(L)'
;GYLQQILPPYSYPKPCQEVVLAALDPANRSEQLRRISILKEQRDRLISYCRSNPGFSAVLPSNANFIFVTAVNPEDVIAATEAAKVRIRDFSKDPAAPAGFRITAGTAEENDQLINALDTLK
;
A
#
# COMPACT_ATOMS: atom_id res chain seq x y z
N GLY A 1 7.72 14.97 -25.06
CA GLY A 1 8.98 15.24 -25.78
C GLY A 1 9.67 13.94 -26.14
N TYR A 2 10.60 13.96 -27.10
CA TYR A 2 11.31 12.76 -27.60
C TYR A 2 11.99 11.94 -26.48
N LEU A 3 12.53 12.60 -25.45
CA LEU A 3 13.16 11.90 -24.31
C LEU A 3 12.19 11.00 -23.54
N GLN A 4 10.92 11.39 -23.43
CA GLN A 4 9.92 10.56 -22.76
C GLN A 4 9.56 9.29 -23.54
N GLN A 5 9.78 9.29 -24.86
CA GLN A 5 9.48 8.13 -25.72
C GLN A 5 10.59 7.07 -25.71
N ILE A 6 11.82 7.48 -25.39
CA ILE A 6 12.99 6.58 -25.39
C ILE A 6 13.46 6.16 -24.00
N LEU A 7 12.99 6.85 -22.94
CA LEU A 7 13.29 6.43 -21.58
C LEU A 7 12.43 5.20 -21.22
N PRO A 8 13.03 4.15 -20.65
CA PRO A 8 12.25 3.03 -20.12
C PRO A 8 11.32 3.55 -19.01
N PRO A 9 10.13 2.96 -18.84
CA PRO A 9 9.16 3.38 -17.82
C PRO A 9 9.74 3.33 -16.39
N TYR A 10 10.76 2.50 -16.19
CA TYR A 10 11.53 2.41 -14.94
C TYR A 10 13.00 2.37 -15.29
N SER A 11 13.71 3.46 -15.02
CA SER A 11 15.17 3.49 -15.15
C SER A 11 15.81 2.75 -13.96
N TYR A 12 16.79 1.90 -14.26
CA TYR A 12 17.55 1.16 -13.26
C TYR A 12 19.00 1.66 -13.25
N PRO A 13 19.35 2.65 -12.42
CA PRO A 13 20.68 3.22 -12.38
C PRO A 13 21.72 2.18 -11.92
N LYS A 14 22.92 2.23 -12.51
CA LYS A 14 24.01 1.30 -12.19
C LYS A 14 24.34 1.21 -10.68
N PRO A 15 24.35 2.31 -9.89
CA PRO A 15 24.54 2.21 -8.44
C PRO A 15 23.47 1.37 -7.73
N CYS A 16 22.22 1.35 -8.23
CA CYS A 16 21.16 0.50 -7.67
C CYS A 16 21.44 -0.99 -7.90
N GLN A 17 22.14 -1.35 -8.97
CA GLN A 17 22.50 -2.74 -9.25
C GLN A 17 23.36 -3.34 -8.15
N GLU A 18 24.36 -2.63 -7.68
CA GLU A 18 25.26 -3.09 -6.61
C GLU A 18 24.50 -3.31 -5.29
N VAL A 19 23.62 -2.37 -4.95
CA VAL A 19 22.76 -2.47 -3.76
C VAL A 19 21.82 -3.67 -3.85
N VAL A 20 21.20 -3.89 -5.02
CA VAL A 20 20.29 -5.03 -5.22
C VAL A 20 21.05 -6.35 -5.20
N LEU A 21 22.23 -6.44 -5.83
CA LEU A 21 23.05 -7.65 -5.79
C LEU A 21 23.48 -7.97 -4.35
N ALA A 22 23.89 -6.97 -3.58
CA ALA A 22 24.20 -7.15 -2.17
C ALA A 22 22.97 -7.59 -1.35
N ALA A 23 21.79 -7.01 -1.64
CA ALA A 23 20.54 -7.42 -1.00
C ALA A 23 20.15 -8.86 -1.35
N LEU A 24 20.44 -9.32 -2.57
CA LEU A 24 20.15 -10.69 -3.03
C LEU A 24 21.20 -11.72 -2.60
N ASP A 25 22.23 -11.30 -1.88
CA ASP A 25 23.23 -12.23 -1.34
C ASP A 25 22.54 -13.32 -0.49
N PRO A 26 22.90 -14.61 -0.67
CA PRO A 26 22.33 -15.71 0.10
C PRO A 26 22.44 -15.51 1.62
N ALA A 27 23.48 -14.83 2.11
CA ALA A 27 23.65 -14.50 3.53
C ALA A 27 22.52 -13.60 4.08
N ASN A 28 21.90 -12.77 3.23
CA ASN A 28 20.83 -11.86 3.60
C ASN A 28 19.42 -12.45 3.40
N ARG A 29 19.32 -13.66 2.81
CA ARG A 29 18.05 -14.25 2.40
C ARG A 29 17.10 -14.51 3.57
N SER A 30 17.59 -14.97 4.70
CA SER A 30 16.75 -15.26 5.87
C SER A 30 16.07 -13.99 6.40
N GLU A 31 16.81 -12.90 6.48
CA GLU A 31 16.26 -11.60 6.92
C GLU A 31 15.25 -11.04 5.91
N GLN A 32 15.49 -11.18 4.62
CA GLN A 32 14.52 -10.78 3.60
C GLN A 32 13.22 -11.56 3.70
N LEU A 33 13.29 -12.88 3.84
CA LEU A 33 12.11 -13.73 4.01
C LEU A 33 11.34 -13.37 5.29
N ARG A 34 12.05 -13.07 6.38
CA ARG A 34 11.43 -12.58 7.61
C ARG A 34 10.66 -11.27 7.38
N ARG A 35 11.27 -10.28 6.71
CA ARG A 35 10.61 -9.00 6.38
C ARG A 35 9.39 -9.20 5.48
N ILE A 36 9.49 -10.06 4.48
CA ILE A 36 8.37 -10.40 3.60
C ILE A 36 7.22 -11.04 4.40
N SER A 37 7.55 -11.93 5.37
CA SER A 37 6.54 -12.53 6.23
C SER A 37 5.79 -11.49 7.07
N ILE A 38 6.51 -10.54 7.66
CA ILE A 38 5.92 -9.43 8.41
C ILE A 38 5.00 -8.59 7.52
N LEU A 39 5.46 -8.23 6.31
CA LEU A 39 4.63 -7.46 5.38
C LEU A 39 3.35 -8.18 4.97
N LYS A 40 3.43 -9.52 4.76
CA LYS A 40 2.25 -10.34 4.47
C LYS A 40 1.27 -10.34 5.64
N GLU A 41 1.76 -10.52 6.85
CA GLU A 41 0.95 -10.49 8.08
C GLU A 41 0.25 -9.14 8.24
N GLN A 42 0.99 -8.05 8.08
CA GLN A 42 0.44 -6.70 8.19
C GLN A 42 -0.58 -6.40 7.09
N ARG A 43 -0.34 -6.86 5.86
CA ARG A 43 -1.33 -6.77 4.77
C ARG A 43 -2.61 -7.54 5.12
N ASP A 44 -2.49 -8.76 5.58
CA ASP A 44 -3.64 -9.62 5.88
C ASP A 44 -4.44 -9.06 7.08
N ARG A 45 -3.76 -8.41 8.03
CA ARG A 45 -4.38 -7.64 9.11
C ARG A 45 -5.22 -6.47 8.57
N LEU A 46 -4.67 -5.67 7.64
CA LEU A 46 -5.42 -4.59 6.99
C LEU A 46 -6.61 -5.11 6.19
N ILE A 47 -6.47 -6.23 5.48
CA ILE A 47 -7.58 -6.88 4.76
C ILE A 47 -8.70 -7.25 5.74
N SER A 48 -8.35 -7.89 6.85
CA SER A 48 -9.32 -8.32 7.87
C SER A 48 -10.03 -7.12 8.50
N TYR A 49 -9.28 -6.08 8.83
CA TYR A 49 -9.82 -4.84 9.36
C TYR A 49 -10.80 -4.18 8.40
N CYS A 50 -10.39 -3.93 7.15
CA CYS A 50 -11.25 -3.26 6.17
C CYS A 50 -12.50 -4.08 5.83
N ARG A 51 -12.44 -5.42 5.89
CA ARG A 51 -13.61 -6.28 5.70
C ARG A 51 -14.63 -6.17 6.84
N SER A 52 -14.18 -5.91 8.05
CA SER A 52 -15.06 -5.77 9.22
C SER A 52 -15.53 -4.33 9.46
N ASN A 53 -14.91 -3.35 8.82
CA ASN A 53 -15.25 -1.94 8.99
C ASN A 53 -16.37 -1.55 8.00
N PRO A 54 -17.53 -1.04 8.47
CA PRO A 54 -18.67 -0.70 7.62
C PRO A 54 -18.40 0.46 6.65
N GLY A 55 -17.37 1.24 6.87
CA GLY A 55 -16.95 2.33 5.96
C GLY A 55 -16.43 1.84 4.61
N PHE A 56 -16.16 0.52 4.47
CA PHE A 56 -15.67 -0.07 3.21
C PHE A 56 -16.72 -0.97 2.57
N SER A 57 -16.98 -0.77 1.28
CA SER A 57 -17.93 -1.57 0.50
C SER A 57 -17.30 -2.82 -0.11
N ALA A 58 -15.99 -2.80 -0.41
CA ALA A 58 -15.27 -3.98 -0.90
C ALA A 58 -13.78 -3.90 -0.58
N VAL A 59 -13.16 -5.09 -0.45
CA VAL A 59 -11.72 -5.30 -0.31
C VAL A 59 -11.29 -6.33 -1.33
N LEU A 60 -10.49 -5.92 -2.32
CA LEU A 60 -10.04 -6.80 -3.37
C LEU A 60 -8.96 -7.78 -2.87
N PRO A 61 -8.89 -9.00 -3.41
CA PRO A 61 -7.79 -9.92 -3.15
C PRO A 61 -6.44 -9.31 -3.53
N SER A 62 -5.43 -9.52 -2.71
CA SER A 62 -4.09 -9.00 -2.99
C SER A 62 -3.00 -10.00 -2.63
N ASN A 63 -2.04 -10.16 -3.55
CA ASN A 63 -0.76 -10.85 -3.32
C ASN A 63 0.43 -9.86 -3.32
N ALA A 64 0.14 -8.55 -3.36
CA ALA A 64 1.14 -7.49 -3.30
C ALA A 64 1.40 -7.03 -1.85
N ASN A 65 2.23 -6.01 -1.70
CA ASN A 65 2.47 -5.32 -0.43
C ASN A 65 1.47 -4.19 -0.17
N PHE A 66 0.34 -4.19 -0.85
CA PHE A 66 -0.75 -3.24 -0.68
C PHE A 66 -2.09 -3.94 -0.82
N ILE A 67 -3.15 -3.29 -0.34
CA ILE A 67 -4.54 -3.68 -0.58
C ILE A 67 -5.23 -2.62 -1.43
N PHE A 68 -6.30 -3.02 -2.11
CA PHE A 68 -7.21 -2.08 -2.78
C PHE A 68 -8.59 -2.23 -2.18
N VAL A 69 -9.16 -1.11 -1.76
CA VAL A 69 -10.45 -1.05 -1.09
C VAL A 69 -11.36 -0.02 -1.75
N THR A 70 -12.65 -0.26 -1.74
CA THR A 70 -13.66 0.74 -2.10
C THR A 70 -14.40 1.16 -0.85
N ALA A 71 -14.61 2.47 -0.67
CA ALA A 71 -15.31 3.03 0.47
C ALA A 71 -16.80 3.27 0.14
N VAL A 72 -17.64 3.23 1.16
CA VAL A 72 -19.05 3.64 1.07
C VAL A 72 -19.10 5.15 0.82
N ASN A 73 -18.32 5.91 1.59
CA ASN A 73 -18.15 7.34 1.40
C ASN A 73 -16.63 7.65 1.27
N PRO A 74 -16.11 7.89 0.06
CA PRO A 74 -14.70 8.17 -0.15
C PRO A 74 -14.20 9.43 0.57
N GLU A 75 -15.03 10.43 0.73
CA GLU A 75 -14.65 11.70 1.36
C GLU A 75 -14.34 11.52 2.85
N ASP A 76 -15.05 10.64 3.54
CA ASP A 76 -14.81 10.33 4.94
C ASP A 76 -13.44 9.64 5.13
N VAL A 77 -13.08 8.73 4.22
CA VAL A 77 -11.76 8.08 4.24
C VAL A 77 -10.65 9.09 4.03
N ILE A 78 -10.83 10.02 3.07
CA ILE A 78 -9.86 11.09 2.82
C ILE A 78 -9.71 11.96 4.06
N ALA A 79 -10.82 12.45 4.62
CA ALA A 79 -10.81 13.31 5.79
C ALA A 79 -10.15 12.65 7.01
N ALA A 80 -10.47 11.39 7.28
CA ALA A 80 -9.91 10.61 8.39
C ALA A 80 -8.38 10.43 8.23
N THR A 81 -7.93 10.05 7.04
CA THR A 81 -6.50 9.82 6.79
C THR A 81 -5.70 11.11 6.77
N GLU A 82 -6.24 12.21 6.23
CA GLU A 82 -5.59 13.53 6.26
C GLU A 82 -5.47 14.06 7.69
N ALA A 83 -6.51 13.95 8.50
CA ALA A 83 -6.49 14.36 9.91
C ALA A 83 -5.41 13.61 10.71
N ALA A 84 -5.22 12.33 10.42
CA ALA A 84 -4.18 11.49 11.02
C ALA A 84 -2.78 11.65 10.37
N LYS A 85 -2.65 12.49 9.33
CA LYS A 85 -1.42 12.67 8.54
C LYS A 85 -0.91 11.36 7.91
N VAL A 86 -1.83 10.46 7.58
CA VAL A 86 -1.56 9.21 6.88
C VAL A 86 -1.87 9.41 5.40
N ARG A 87 -0.92 9.09 4.52
CA ARG A 87 -1.11 9.20 3.08
C ARG A 87 -1.44 7.84 2.48
N ILE A 88 -2.60 7.77 1.84
CA ILE A 88 -3.01 6.64 0.99
C ILE A 88 -3.14 7.10 -0.46
N ARG A 89 -3.15 6.17 -1.41
CA ARG A 89 -3.33 6.52 -2.83
C ARG A 89 -4.81 6.51 -3.19
N ASP A 90 -5.34 7.68 -3.49
CA ASP A 90 -6.71 7.88 -3.94
C ASP A 90 -6.82 7.66 -5.46
N PHE A 91 -7.74 6.79 -5.87
CA PHE A 91 -8.15 6.52 -7.24
C PHE A 91 -9.64 6.84 -7.46
N SER A 92 -10.31 7.47 -6.50
CA SER A 92 -11.75 7.77 -6.59
C SER A 92 -12.11 8.63 -7.81
N LYS A 93 -11.16 9.42 -8.30
CA LYS A 93 -11.31 10.31 -9.46
C LYS A 93 -10.48 9.89 -10.67
N ASP A 94 -9.83 8.73 -10.65
CA ASP A 94 -9.01 8.24 -11.76
C ASP A 94 -9.89 7.46 -12.76
N PRO A 95 -10.11 7.97 -14.00
CA PRO A 95 -10.95 7.30 -14.99
C PRO A 95 -10.36 6.00 -15.52
N ALA A 96 -9.06 5.75 -15.30
CA ALA A 96 -8.37 4.55 -15.76
C ALA A 96 -8.30 3.43 -14.72
N ALA A 97 -8.82 3.68 -13.50
CA ALA A 97 -8.79 2.72 -12.40
C ALA A 97 -10.19 2.56 -11.78
N PRO A 98 -10.48 1.44 -11.10
CA PRO A 98 -11.66 1.35 -10.25
C PRO A 98 -11.63 2.45 -9.18
N ALA A 99 -12.77 3.09 -8.91
CA ALA A 99 -12.86 4.08 -7.85
C ALA A 99 -12.56 3.42 -6.49
N GLY A 100 -11.56 3.93 -5.77
CA GLY A 100 -11.16 3.37 -4.48
C GLY A 100 -9.81 3.86 -4.01
N PHE A 101 -9.25 3.15 -3.03
CA PHE A 101 -7.99 3.50 -2.39
C PHE A 101 -7.00 2.34 -2.42
N ARG A 102 -5.75 2.65 -2.76
CA ARG A 102 -4.64 1.72 -2.57
C ARG A 102 -3.93 2.06 -1.27
N ILE A 103 -3.89 1.10 -0.37
CA ILE A 103 -3.28 1.19 0.96
C ILE A 103 -2.08 0.26 0.98
N THR A 104 -0.88 0.81 1.14
CA THR A 104 0.35 0.02 1.29
C THR A 104 0.45 -0.50 2.71
N ALA A 105 0.77 -1.78 2.88
CA ALA A 105 1.06 -2.35 4.19
C ALA A 105 2.38 -1.76 4.71
N GLY A 106 2.31 -1.08 5.83
CA GLY A 106 3.43 -0.50 6.55
C GLY A 106 3.92 -1.40 7.69
N THR A 107 4.65 -0.80 8.63
CA THR A 107 4.96 -1.43 9.93
C THR A 107 3.70 -1.63 10.75
N ALA A 108 3.80 -2.36 11.86
CA ALA A 108 2.66 -2.54 12.78
C ALA A 108 2.16 -1.19 13.31
N GLU A 109 3.09 -0.30 13.68
CA GLU A 109 2.78 1.03 14.23
C GLU A 109 2.12 1.94 13.17
N GLU A 110 2.61 1.91 11.92
CA GLU A 110 2.00 2.68 10.83
C GLU A 110 0.59 2.19 10.50
N ASN A 111 0.40 0.86 10.51
CA ASN A 111 -0.93 0.28 10.30
C ASN A 111 -1.87 0.55 11.49
N ASP A 112 -1.37 0.58 12.73
CA ASP A 112 -2.15 0.98 13.91
C ASP A 112 -2.62 2.43 13.78
N GLN A 113 -1.74 3.33 13.34
CA GLN A 113 -2.11 4.73 13.12
C GLN A 113 -3.21 4.85 12.05
N LEU A 114 -3.09 4.11 10.95
CA LEU A 114 -4.11 4.08 9.91
C LEU A 114 -5.43 3.50 10.42
N ILE A 115 -5.41 2.35 11.11
CA ILE A 115 -6.60 1.69 11.65
C ILE A 115 -7.32 2.64 12.62
N ASN A 116 -6.60 3.25 13.55
CA ASN A 116 -7.18 4.21 14.51
C ASN A 116 -7.84 5.41 13.80
N ALA A 117 -7.25 5.89 12.70
CA ALA A 117 -7.86 6.94 11.90
C ALA A 117 -9.19 6.47 11.25
N LEU A 118 -9.20 5.25 10.71
CA LEU A 118 -10.34 4.68 9.99
C LEU A 118 -11.44 4.15 10.93
N ASP A 119 -11.17 3.97 12.22
CA ASP A 119 -12.19 3.60 13.23
C ASP A 119 -13.26 4.69 13.43
N THR A 120 -13.01 5.89 12.94
CA THR A 120 -13.99 6.98 12.92
C THR A 120 -15.06 6.82 11.84
N LEU A 121 -14.84 5.95 10.85
CA LEU A 121 -15.79 5.66 9.78
C LEU A 121 -16.98 4.86 10.35
N LYS A 122 -18.19 5.33 10.04
CA LYS A 122 -19.45 4.71 10.51
C LYS A 122 -20.32 4.28 9.32
#